data_f4616febb3da542a19124616d6ace0d2
#
_entry.id   f4616febb3da542a19124616d6ace0d2
#
_cell.length_a   1.000
_cell.length_b   1.000
_cell.length_c   1.000
_cell.angle_alpha   90.00
_cell.angle_beta   90.00
_cell.angle_gamma   90.00
#
_symmetry.space_group_name_H-M   'P 1'
#
loop_
_entity.id
_entity.type
_entity.pdbx_description
1 polymer ?
#
loop_
_entity_poly.entity_id
_entity_poly.type
_entity_poly.pdbx_seq_one_letter_code
_entity_poly.pdbx_strand_id
1 'polypeptide(L)'
;MTICYLDTSAALKLLIEEAESEPLGDWLTAEAGNGMVVCSSFLLHTELHCAARRRHRLDEQAVASLLHGIELIDISREHLLNAARDAAGLRAADAIHLAVALDVRSDILLTYDQEMQRAAQQRSLPVAAPE
;
A
#
# COMPACT_ATOMS: atom_id res chain seq x y z
N MET A 1 18.12 -2.28 5.72
CA MET A 1 16.93 -3.00 5.27
C MET A 1 15.97 -2.02 4.62
N THR A 2 15.54 -2.32 3.42
CA THR A 2 14.61 -1.45 2.69
C THR A 2 13.17 -1.82 3.05
N ILE A 3 12.40 -0.83 3.43
CA ILE A 3 10.99 -0.98 3.79
C ILE A 3 10.13 -0.36 2.71
N CYS A 4 9.27 -1.17 2.10
CA CYS A 4 8.31 -0.74 1.08
C CYS A 4 6.91 -0.80 1.67
N TYR A 5 6.22 0.33 1.64
CA TYR A 5 4.82 0.39 2.06
C TYR A 5 3.92 0.18 0.85
N LEU A 6 3.03 -0.81 0.92
CA LEU A 6 2.11 -1.16 -0.15
C LEU A 6 0.75 -0.54 0.14
N ASP A 7 0.26 0.33 -0.75
CA ASP A 7 -1.09 0.86 -0.59
C ASP A 7 -2.11 -0.01 -1.35
N THR A 8 -3.38 0.34 -1.20
CA THR A 8 -4.48 -0.46 -1.74
C THR A 8 -4.47 -0.50 -3.27
N SER A 9 -4.11 0.61 -3.93
CA SER A 9 -4.10 0.65 -5.40
C SER A 9 -3.08 -0.34 -5.97
N ALA A 10 -1.91 -0.46 -5.34
CA ALA A 10 -0.90 -1.42 -5.76
C ALA A 10 -1.30 -2.86 -5.40
N ALA A 11 -1.87 -3.06 -4.22
CA ALA A 11 -2.35 -4.39 -3.81
C ALA A 11 -3.39 -4.92 -4.79
N LEU A 12 -4.31 -4.08 -5.26
CA LEU A 12 -5.33 -4.48 -6.23
C LEU A 12 -4.72 -4.90 -7.57
N LYS A 13 -3.61 -4.28 -7.99
CA LYS A 13 -2.90 -4.70 -9.22
C LYS A 13 -2.29 -6.09 -9.10
N LEU A 14 -2.00 -6.54 -7.90
CA LEU A 14 -1.50 -7.91 -7.66
C LEU A 14 -2.63 -8.93 -7.64
N LEU A 15 -3.86 -8.49 -7.39
CA LEU A 15 -5.02 -9.37 -7.24
C LEU A 15 -5.91 -9.38 -8.48
N ILE A 16 -5.91 -8.31 -9.27
CA ILE A 16 -6.70 -8.18 -10.49
C ILE A 16 -5.73 -7.98 -11.66
N GLU A 17 -5.83 -8.83 -12.67
CA GLU A 17 -4.96 -8.75 -13.84
C GLU A 17 -5.22 -7.45 -14.61
N GLU A 18 -4.20 -6.60 -14.67
CA GLU A 18 -4.21 -5.32 -15.36
C GLU A 18 -2.85 -5.11 -16.04
N ALA A 19 -2.70 -4.02 -16.79
CA ALA A 19 -1.48 -3.76 -17.54
C ALA A 19 -0.22 -3.70 -16.66
N GLU A 20 -0.34 -3.18 -15.44
CA GLU A 20 0.79 -3.00 -14.53
C GLU A 20 1.07 -4.23 -13.65
N SER A 21 0.22 -5.27 -13.70
CA SER A 21 0.36 -6.43 -12.81
C SER A 21 1.69 -7.16 -12.99
N GLU A 22 2.09 -7.43 -14.22
CA GLU A 22 3.35 -8.12 -14.50
C GLU A 22 4.57 -7.28 -14.14
N PRO A 23 4.68 -6.01 -14.59
CA PRO A 23 5.80 -5.16 -14.15
C PRO A 23 5.89 -5.01 -12.63
N LEU A 24 4.76 -4.89 -11.96
CA LEU A 24 4.73 -4.78 -10.49
C LEU A 24 5.24 -6.06 -9.83
N GLY A 25 4.76 -7.23 -10.28
CA GLY A 25 5.20 -8.50 -9.75
C GLY A 25 6.70 -8.72 -9.96
N ASP A 26 7.20 -8.38 -11.14
CA ASP A 26 8.64 -8.49 -11.44
C ASP A 26 9.47 -7.56 -10.56
N TRP A 27 9.01 -6.33 -10.36
CA TRP A 27 9.67 -5.36 -9.50
C TRP A 27 9.75 -5.86 -8.05
N LEU A 28 8.63 -6.36 -7.52
CA LEU A 28 8.58 -6.88 -6.16
C LEU A 28 9.50 -8.08 -5.98
N THR A 29 9.52 -9.00 -6.95
CA THR A 29 10.38 -10.18 -6.91
C THR A 29 11.86 -9.77 -6.89
N ALA A 30 12.24 -8.83 -7.74
CA ALA A 30 13.62 -8.36 -7.82
C ALA A 30 14.04 -7.66 -6.52
N GLU A 31 13.19 -6.80 -5.97
CA GLU A 31 13.51 -6.06 -4.76
C GLU A 31 13.52 -6.96 -3.52
N ALA A 32 12.63 -7.95 -3.47
CA ALA A 32 12.64 -8.95 -2.39
C ALA A 32 13.96 -9.73 -2.37
N GLY A 33 14.49 -10.04 -3.56
CA GLY A 33 15.80 -10.67 -3.69
C GLY A 33 16.95 -9.80 -3.15
N ASN A 34 16.73 -8.50 -3.08
CA ASN A 34 17.68 -7.54 -2.53
C ASN A 34 17.41 -7.20 -1.05
N GLY A 35 16.54 -7.95 -0.40
CA GLY A 35 16.25 -7.79 1.03
C GLY A 35 15.16 -6.80 1.39
N MET A 36 14.35 -6.37 0.41
CA MET A 36 13.24 -5.46 0.69
C MET A 36 12.12 -6.17 1.48
N VAL A 37 11.60 -5.49 2.48
CA VAL A 37 10.45 -5.96 3.26
C VAL A 37 9.23 -5.15 2.86
N VAL A 38 8.13 -5.84 2.58
CA VAL A 38 6.86 -5.18 2.23
C VAL A 38 5.97 -5.12 3.47
N CYS A 39 5.45 -3.95 3.75
CA CYS A 39 4.50 -3.73 4.84
C CYS A 39 3.29 -2.95 4.35
N SER A 40 2.27 -2.91 5.16
CA SER A 40 1.11 -2.03 5.00
C SER A 40 0.46 -1.85 6.37
N SER A 41 -0.62 -1.07 6.44
CA SER A 41 -1.40 -1.00 7.66
C SER A 41 -2.48 -2.09 7.67
N PHE A 42 -2.99 -2.39 8.85
CA PHE A 42 -4.09 -3.35 8.99
C PHE A 42 -5.36 -2.88 8.26
N LEU A 43 -5.45 -1.61 7.92
CA LEU A 43 -6.52 -1.09 7.07
C LEU A 43 -6.57 -1.81 5.72
N LEU A 44 -5.41 -2.17 5.16
CA LEU A 44 -5.34 -2.90 3.90
C LEU A 44 -6.10 -4.23 4.00
N HIS A 45 -5.96 -4.94 5.12
CA HIS A 45 -6.68 -6.18 5.35
C HIS A 45 -8.19 -5.98 5.17
N THR A 46 -8.74 -4.97 5.84
CA THR A 46 -10.17 -4.68 5.78
C THR A 46 -10.59 -4.23 4.38
N GLU A 47 -9.82 -3.35 3.76
CA GLU A 47 -10.14 -2.85 2.42
C GLU A 47 -10.17 -3.97 1.39
N LEU A 48 -9.19 -4.88 1.41
CA LEU A 48 -9.14 -5.97 0.45
C LEU A 48 -10.24 -7.00 0.65
N HIS A 49 -10.57 -7.34 1.89
CA HIS A 49 -11.67 -8.26 2.16
C HIS A 49 -13.02 -7.64 1.80
N CYS A 50 -13.21 -6.36 2.06
CA CYS A 50 -14.43 -5.66 1.64
C CYS A 50 -14.52 -5.60 0.11
N ALA A 51 -13.40 -5.34 -0.56
CA ALA A 51 -13.37 -5.30 -2.02
C ALA A 51 -13.69 -6.67 -2.62
N ALA A 52 -13.19 -7.74 -2.02
CA ALA A 52 -13.46 -9.11 -2.49
C ALA A 52 -14.93 -9.45 -2.44
N ARG A 53 -15.65 -8.96 -1.42
CA ARG A 53 -17.09 -9.19 -1.30
C ARG A 53 -17.92 -8.35 -2.26
N ARG A 54 -17.40 -7.20 -2.67
CA ARG A 54 -18.09 -6.31 -3.59
C ARG A 54 -17.79 -6.59 -5.05
N ARG A 55 -16.65 -7.21 -5.33
CA ARG A 55 -16.16 -7.48 -6.69
C ARG A 55 -15.98 -8.96 -6.90
N HIS A 56 -16.72 -9.53 -7.85
CA HIS A 56 -16.60 -10.96 -8.16
C HIS A 56 -15.24 -11.34 -8.79
N ARG A 57 -14.45 -10.33 -9.19
CA ARG A 57 -13.12 -10.54 -9.78
C ARG A 57 -12.03 -10.80 -8.76
N LEU A 58 -12.32 -10.55 -7.48
CA LEU A 58 -11.37 -10.75 -6.39
C LEU A 58 -11.65 -12.05 -5.66
N ASP A 59 -10.64 -12.91 -5.60
CA ASP A 59 -10.69 -14.18 -4.89
C ASP A 59 -10.24 -13.99 -3.45
N GLU A 60 -11.06 -14.36 -2.49
CA GLU A 60 -10.75 -14.21 -1.07
C GLU A 60 -9.50 -15.00 -0.65
N GLN A 61 -9.25 -16.16 -1.28
CA GLN A 61 -8.03 -16.92 -0.98
C GLN A 61 -6.79 -16.20 -1.47
N ALA A 62 -6.85 -15.54 -2.62
CA ALA A 62 -5.75 -14.75 -3.13
C ALA A 62 -5.48 -13.55 -2.21
N VAL A 63 -6.53 -12.90 -1.71
CA VAL A 63 -6.41 -11.83 -0.73
C VAL A 63 -5.70 -12.33 0.53
N ALA A 64 -6.12 -13.45 1.08
CA ALA A 64 -5.51 -14.02 2.28
C ALA A 64 -4.04 -14.36 2.05
N SER A 65 -3.71 -14.93 0.90
CA SER A 65 -2.31 -15.26 0.55
C SER A 65 -1.43 -14.02 0.44
N LEU A 66 -1.94 -12.96 -0.20
CA LEU A 66 -1.21 -11.70 -0.32
C LEU A 66 -0.95 -11.11 1.06
N LEU A 67 -1.97 -11.04 1.90
CA LEU A 67 -1.86 -10.45 3.23
C LEU A 67 -0.92 -11.25 4.14
N HIS A 68 -0.88 -12.56 3.96
CA HIS A 68 0.01 -13.43 4.74
C HIS A 68 1.49 -13.13 4.46
N GLY A 69 1.81 -12.67 3.27
CA GLY A 69 3.17 -12.34 2.85
C GLY A 69 3.61 -10.92 3.19
N ILE A 70 2.77 -10.13 3.83
CA ILE A 70 3.02 -8.72 4.12
C ILE A 70 3.01 -8.50 5.63
N GLU A 71 3.90 -7.63 6.12
CA GLU A 71 3.84 -7.19 7.50
C GLU A 71 2.72 -6.16 7.66
N LEU A 72 1.71 -6.46 8.49
CA LEU A 72 0.59 -5.56 8.74
C LEU A 72 0.77 -4.84 10.05
N ILE A 73 0.72 -3.52 9.99
CA ILE A 73 0.99 -2.63 11.12
C ILE A 73 -0.34 -2.18 11.71
N ASP A 74 -0.49 -2.33 13.02
CA ASP A 74 -1.69 -1.88 13.72
C ASP A 74 -1.82 -0.36 13.63
N ILE A 75 -3.05 0.11 13.42
CA ILE A 75 -3.34 1.53 13.33
C ILE A 75 -3.55 2.08 14.74
N SER A 76 -2.75 3.08 15.10
CA SER A 76 -2.86 3.73 16.39
C SER A 76 -3.73 4.98 16.30
N ARG A 77 -4.14 5.48 17.47
CA ARG A 77 -4.83 6.78 17.54
C ARG A 77 -3.98 7.87 16.92
N GLU A 78 -2.67 7.84 17.14
CA GLU A 78 -1.73 8.82 16.59
C GLU A 78 -1.77 8.84 15.06
N HIS A 79 -1.81 7.66 14.44
CA HIS A 79 -1.95 7.56 12.99
C HIS A 79 -3.23 8.26 12.50
N LEU A 80 -4.34 8.05 13.21
CA LEU A 80 -5.62 8.66 12.84
C LEU A 80 -5.59 10.17 13.00
N LEU A 81 -4.98 10.65 14.09
CA LEU A 81 -4.84 12.09 14.31
C LEU A 81 -3.94 12.74 13.26
N ASN A 82 -2.83 12.12 12.93
CA ASN A 82 -1.93 12.63 11.90
C ASN A 82 -2.60 12.64 10.52
N ALA A 83 -3.35 11.59 10.20
CA ALA A 83 -4.12 11.53 8.96
C ALA A 83 -5.13 12.68 8.87
N ALA A 84 -5.84 12.96 9.97
CA ALA A 84 -6.83 14.03 10.00
C ALA A 84 -6.21 15.42 9.85
N ARG A 85 -4.95 15.59 10.26
CA ARG A 85 -4.24 16.87 10.16
C ARG A 85 -3.53 17.06 8.82
N ASP A 86 -3.51 16.05 7.97
CA ASP A 86 -2.77 16.12 6.72
C ASP A 86 -3.41 17.14 5.76
N ALA A 87 -2.61 18.09 5.28
CA ALA A 87 -3.07 19.18 4.44
C ALA A 87 -3.23 18.80 2.97
N ALA A 88 -2.85 17.59 2.57
CA ALA A 88 -2.87 17.18 1.16
C ALA A 88 -4.27 16.96 0.60
N GLY A 89 -5.30 16.92 1.45
CA GLY A 89 -6.69 16.74 1.01
C GLY A 89 -7.01 15.34 0.54
N LEU A 90 -6.30 14.34 1.03
CA LEU A 90 -6.53 12.94 0.70
C LEU A 90 -7.83 12.44 1.31
N ARG A 91 -8.42 11.41 0.71
CA ARG A 91 -9.51 10.68 1.33
C ARG A 91 -8.99 9.97 2.58
N ALA A 92 -9.91 9.71 3.52
CA ALA A 92 -9.54 9.18 4.85
C ALA A 92 -8.63 7.96 4.79
N ALA A 93 -8.97 6.97 3.97
CA ALA A 93 -8.18 5.74 3.88
C ALA A 93 -6.76 6.03 3.37
N ASP A 94 -6.61 6.87 2.35
CA ASP A 94 -5.30 7.23 1.81
C ASP A 94 -4.48 8.03 2.83
N ALA A 95 -5.12 8.95 3.54
CA ALA A 95 -4.45 9.72 4.59
C ALA A 95 -3.95 8.82 5.71
N ILE A 96 -4.72 7.79 6.08
CA ILE A 96 -4.31 6.83 7.09
C ILE A 96 -3.10 6.01 6.60
N HIS A 97 -3.16 5.50 5.36
CA HIS A 97 -2.04 4.78 4.78
C HIS A 97 -0.77 5.64 4.77
N LEU A 98 -0.88 6.88 4.34
CA LEU A 98 0.28 7.78 4.31
C LEU A 98 0.84 8.03 5.71
N ALA A 99 -0.04 8.24 6.70
CA ALA A 99 0.39 8.47 8.08
C ALA A 99 1.16 7.26 8.63
N VAL A 100 0.69 6.05 8.37
CA VAL A 100 1.38 4.83 8.80
C VAL A 100 2.70 4.66 8.06
N ALA A 101 2.71 4.88 6.74
CA ALA A 101 3.92 4.77 5.93
C ALA A 101 5.02 5.70 6.43
N LEU A 102 4.67 6.92 6.81
CA LEU A 102 5.62 7.90 7.34
C LEU A 102 6.10 7.52 8.74
N ASP A 103 5.20 7.04 9.60
CA ASP A 103 5.54 6.67 10.98
C ASP A 103 6.54 5.52 11.04
N VAL A 104 6.37 4.51 10.19
CA VAL A 104 7.30 3.37 10.15
C VAL A 104 8.56 3.67 9.34
N ARG A 105 8.71 4.90 8.87
CA ARG A 105 9.88 5.35 8.11
C ARG A 105 10.13 4.47 6.88
N SER A 106 9.08 4.28 6.10
CA SER A 106 9.17 3.55 4.84
C SER A 106 10.18 4.21 3.91
N ASP A 107 10.96 3.41 3.21
CA ASP A 107 11.92 3.91 2.23
C ASP A 107 11.24 4.24 0.91
N ILE A 108 10.14 3.55 0.62
CA ILE A 108 9.42 3.72 -0.62
C ILE A 108 7.94 3.42 -0.43
N LEU A 109 7.08 4.19 -1.09
CA LEU A 109 5.64 3.96 -1.14
C LEU A 109 5.28 3.42 -2.52
N LEU A 110 4.69 2.24 -2.55
CA LEU A 110 4.26 1.59 -3.77
C LEU A 110 2.79 1.91 -4.01
N THR A 111 2.51 2.78 -4.96
CA THR A 111 1.15 3.28 -5.22
C THR A 111 0.97 3.69 -6.68
N TYR A 112 -0.22 3.43 -7.22
CA TYR A 112 -0.62 3.89 -8.55
C TYR A 112 -1.60 5.07 -8.48
N ASP A 113 -1.99 5.50 -7.28
CA ASP A 113 -2.88 6.64 -7.09
C ASP A 113 -2.09 7.94 -7.21
N GLN A 114 -2.46 8.80 -8.17
CA GLN A 114 -1.73 10.02 -8.44
C GLN A 114 -1.77 11.02 -7.29
N GLU A 115 -2.92 11.13 -6.60
CA GLU A 115 -3.02 12.03 -5.45
C GLU A 115 -2.10 11.56 -4.31
N MET A 116 -2.05 10.25 -4.07
CA MET A 116 -1.16 9.66 -3.07
C MET A 116 0.30 9.88 -3.45
N GLN A 117 0.65 9.72 -4.72
CA GLN A 117 2.01 9.96 -5.19
C GLN A 117 2.44 11.40 -4.91
N ARG A 118 1.58 12.37 -5.21
CA ARG A 118 1.88 13.79 -4.97
C ARG A 118 2.03 14.08 -3.47
N ALA A 119 1.14 13.54 -2.66
CA ALA A 119 1.19 13.73 -1.21
C ALA A 119 2.47 13.15 -0.60
N ALA A 120 2.86 11.96 -1.03
CA ALA A 120 4.09 11.31 -0.57
C ALA A 120 5.33 12.12 -0.98
N GLN A 121 5.36 12.60 -2.21
CA GLN A 121 6.46 13.42 -2.71
C GLN A 121 6.62 14.72 -1.91
N GLN A 122 5.51 15.34 -1.52
CA GLN A 122 5.53 16.54 -0.67
C GLN A 122 6.11 16.26 0.71
N ARG A 123 6.08 15.02 1.15
CA ARG A 123 6.66 14.58 2.45
C ARG A 123 8.02 13.93 2.26
N SER A 124 8.63 14.05 1.08
CA SER A 124 9.94 13.48 0.75
C SER A 124 9.96 11.95 0.89
N LEU A 125 8.82 11.30 0.69
CA LEU A 125 8.73 9.84 0.65
C LEU A 125 8.79 9.40 -0.81
N PRO A 126 9.85 8.67 -1.21
CA PRO A 126 9.95 8.17 -2.59
C PRO A 126 8.78 7.26 -2.95
N VAL A 127 8.37 7.32 -4.22
CA VAL A 127 7.24 6.57 -4.76
C VAL A 127 7.71 5.62 -5.86
N ALA A 128 7.11 4.44 -5.92
CA ALA A 128 7.27 3.52 -7.04
C ALA A 128 5.91 3.17 -7.61
N ALA A 129 5.83 3.11 -8.94
CA ALA A 129 4.65 2.67 -9.69
C ALA A 129 5.11 1.95 -10.95
N PRO A 130 5.66 0.73 -10.82
CA PRO A 130 6.22 -0.01 -11.96
C PRO A 130 5.20 -0.22 -13.09
N GLU A 131 5.65 0.06 -14.32
CA GLU A 131 4.82 -0.06 -15.53
C GLU A 131 5.49 -0.91 -16.60
#